data_3b73607b8ec2869400ba0cda8d3169a3
#
_entry.id   3b73607b8ec2869400ba0cda8d3169a3
#
_cell.length_a   1.000
_cell.length_b   1.000
_cell.length_c   1.000
_cell.angle_alpha   90.00
_cell.angle_beta   90.00
_cell.angle_gamma   90.00
#
_symmetry.space_group_name_H-M   'P 1'
#
loop_
_entity.id
_entity.type
_entity.pdbx_description
1 polymer ?
#
loop_
_entity_poly.entity_id
_entity_poly.type
_entity_poly.pdbx_seq_one_letter_code
_entity_poly.pdbx_strand_id
1 'polypeptide(L)'
;PLKVCDDDDDGFAEFDLTSKDTEILGGETGVVISYYQSLLDAESGTNPLASPYTNIDTPSQIVYVRAEYTTTGCYRLVSMELITNPTPDIPIDLDDLVACDSDQDGIEVFDLTQRAGDIYGSQDPLDYSLSYYTSQGDADLATNAIANPAAFLNTSSPQTIWVRLVNNLTTCFSIGNFVIDFIFCPLPDATIVISNIGVFCSDSNLDIEYTVFNLNSTGPLPANTPTAFYANGILIGQS
;
A
#
# COMPACT_ATOMS: atom_id res chain seq x y z
N PRO A 1 -25.91 -2.01 -17.53
CA PRO A 1 -24.91 -3.06 -17.36
C PRO A 1 -24.73 -3.41 -15.89
N LEU A 2 -24.30 -4.65 -15.64
CA LEU A 2 -23.81 -5.12 -14.33
C LEU A 2 -22.27 -5.20 -14.42
N LYS A 3 -21.56 -4.54 -13.49
CA LYS A 3 -20.11 -4.44 -13.51
C LYS A 3 -19.53 -5.10 -12.26
N VAL A 4 -18.47 -5.89 -12.42
CA VAL A 4 -17.74 -6.55 -11.34
C VAL A 4 -16.24 -6.36 -11.60
N CYS A 5 -15.45 -6.29 -10.54
CA CYS A 5 -13.99 -6.27 -10.66
C CYS A 5 -13.46 -7.71 -10.81
N ASP A 6 -12.45 -7.84 -11.63
CA ASP A 6 -11.69 -9.06 -11.82
C ASP A 6 -10.56 -9.07 -10.76
N ASP A 7 -10.64 -9.95 -9.79
CA ASP A 7 -9.73 -9.96 -8.62
C ASP A 7 -8.50 -10.84 -8.81
N ASP A 8 -8.46 -11.65 -9.87
CA ASP A 8 -7.35 -12.52 -10.21
C ASP A 8 -6.81 -12.36 -11.65
N ASP A 9 -7.33 -11.33 -12.38
CA ASP A 9 -6.92 -10.95 -13.73
C ASP A 9 -7.07 -12.06 -14.79
N ASP A 10 -8.00 -13.01 -14.58
CA ASP A 10 -8.27 -14.07 -15.54
C ASP A 10 -9.35 -13.70 -16.59
N GLY A 11 -9.99 -12.55 -16.43
CA GLY A 11 -11.06 -12.02 -17.28
C GLY A 11 -12.46 -12.51 -16.92
N PHE A 12 -12.59 -13.37 -15.90
CA PHE A 12 -13.85 -13.94 -15.47
C PHE A 12 -14.19 -13.49 -14.05
N ALA A 13 -15.49 -13.34 -13.76
CA ALA A 13 -15.96 -12.93 -12.45
C ALA A 13 -17.36 -13.51 -12.16
N GLU A 14 -17.72 -13.62 -10.91
CA GLU A 14 -19.06 -14.01 -10.48
C GLU A 14 -20.00 -12.80 -10.41
N PHE A 15 -21.10 -12.87 -11.14
CA PHE A 15 -22.14 -11.84 -11.20
C PHE A 15 -23.37 -12.27 -10.43
N ASP A 16 -23.76 -11.49 -9.42
CA ASP A 16 -25.10 -11.62 -8.83
C ASP A 16 -26.12 -10.98 -9.77
N LEU A 17 -26.68 -11.80 -10.68
CA LEU A 17 -27.66 -11.34 -11.66
C LEU A 17 -28.90 -10.75 -10.97
N THR A 18 -29.29 -11.29 -9.81
CA THR A 18 -30.50 -10.89 -9.07
C THR A 18 -30.37 -9.51 -8.43
N SER A 19 -29.16 -8.98 -8.31
CA SER A 19 -28.92 -7.61 -7.82
C SER A 19 -29.64 -6.54 -8.65
N LYS A 20 -30.02 -6.85 -9.91
CA LYS A 20 -30.76 -5.98 -10.83
C LYS A 20 -32.27 -6.18 -10.82
N ASP A 21 -32.80 -7.18 -10.13
CA ASP A 21 -34.21 -7.51 -10.15
C ASP A 21 -35.11 -6.32 -9.79
N THR A 22 -34.78 -5.57 -8.74
CA THR A 22 -35.57 -4.41 -8.30
C THR A 22 -35.62 -3.31 -9.37
N GLU A 23 -34.49 -3.07 -10.05
CA GLU A 23 -34.40 -2.09 -11.14
C GLU A 23 -35.23 -2.54 -12.35
N ILE A 24 -35.14 -3.84 -12.72
CA ILE A 24 -35.88 -4.44 -13.85
C ILE A 24 -37.38 -4.46 -13.59
N LEU A 25 -37.82 -4.80 -12.36
CA LEU A 25 -39.21 -4.82 -11.98
C LEU A 25 -39.85 -3.43 -11.99
N GLY A 26 -39.10 -2.37 -11.65
CA GLY A 26 -39.63 -1.01 -11.61
C GLY A 26 -40.85 -0.82 -10.70
N GLY A 27 -41.02 -1.71 -9.70
CA GLY A 27 -42.15 -1.71 -8.79
C GLY A 27 -43.35 -2.62 -9.20
N GLU A 28 -43.24 -3.31 -10.33
CA GLU A 28 -44.24 -4.28 -10.78
C GLU A 28 -44.30 -5.48 -9.82
N THR A 29 -45.48 -6.04 -9.63
CA THR A 29 -45.72 -7.19 -8.76
C THR A 29 -46.29 -8.38 -9.54
N GLY A 30 -46.09 -9.61 -9.03
CA GLY A 30 -46.53 -10.82 -9.71
C GLY A 30 -45.70 -11.14 -10.97
N VAL A 31 -44.51 -10.62 -11.07
CA VAL A 31 -43.52 -10.87 -12.15
C VAL A 31 -42.40 -11.71 -11.60
N VAL A 32 -41.98 -12.73 -12.35
CA VAL A 32 -40.79 -13.52 -12.09
C VAL A 32 -39.73 -13.13 -13.11
N ILE A 33 -38.48 -12.92 -12.63
CA ILE A 33 -37.34 -12.64 -13.47
C ILE A 33 -36.50 -13.89 -13.62
N SER A 34 -36.03 -14.13 -14.83
CA SER A 34 -35.09 -15.20 -15.14
C SER A 34 -34.07 -14.73 -16.18
N TYR A 35 -32.88 -15.29 -16.13
CA TYR A 35 -31.72 -14.89 -16.89
C TYR A 35 -31.30 -16.01 -17.84
N TYR A 36 -30.80 -15.64 -19.03
CA TYR A 36 -30.48 -16.61 -20.07
C TYR A 36 -29.23 -16.18 -20.85
N GLN A 37 -28.46 -17.16 -21.28
CA GLN A 37 -27.28 -16.91 -22.12
C GLN A 37 -27.63 -16.54 -23.55
N SER A 38 -28.75 -17.06 -24.10
CA SER A 38 -29.16 -16.80 -25.46
C SER A 38 -30.58 -16.19 -25.52
N LEU A 39 -30.83 -15.42 -26.59
CA LEU A 39 -32.17 -14.91 -26.86
C LEU A 39 -33.19 -16.03 -27.06
N LEU A 40 -32.79 -17.12 -27.71
CA LEU A 40 -33.65 -18.28 -27.99
C LEU A 40 -34.09 -18.98 -26.70
N ASP A 41 -33.18 -19.15 -25.74
CA ASP A 41 -33.51 -19.69 -24.42
C ASP A 41 -34.45 -18.75 -23.65
N ALA A 42 -34.23 -17.46 -23.72
CA ALA A 42 -35.08 -16.45 -23.08
C ALA A 42 -36.51 -16.45 -23.69
N GLU A 43 -36.61 -16.58 -25.03
CA GLU A 43 -37.92 -16.66 -25.71
C GLU A 43 -38.69 -17.93 -25.34
N SER A 44 -37.98 -19.07 -25.28
CA SER A 44 -38.60 -20.36 -24.94
C SER A 44 -38.73 -20.60 -23.44
N GLY A 45 -38.06 -19.82 -22.58
CA GLY A 45 -38.05 -20.00 -21.14
C GLY A 45 -37.30 -21.26 -20.70
N THR A 46 -36.30 -21.72 -21.49
CA THR A 46 -35.51 -22.93 -21.24
C THR A 46 -34.08 -22.59 -20.83
N ASN A 47 -33.43 -23.44 -20.07
CA ASN A 47 -32.06 -23.30 -19.63
C ASN A 47 -31.74 -21.97 -18.91
N PRO A 48 -32.51 -21.59 -17.86
CA PRO A 48 -32.22 -20.36 -17.13
C PRO A 48 -30.86 -20.45 -16.44
N LEU A 49 -30.16 -19.32 -16.40
CA LEU A 49 -28.89 -19.17 -15.66
C LEU A 49 -29.16 -19.13 -14.16
N ALA A 50 -28.26 -19.73 -13.38
CA ALA A 50 -28.24 -19.56 -11.94
C ALA A 50 -27.60 -18.20 -11.56
N SER A 51 -27.91 -17.71 -10.38
CA SER A 51 -27.19 -16.60 -9.75
C SER A 51 -26.54 -17.11 -8.45
N PRO A 52 -25.26 -16.84 -8.18
CA PRO A 52 -24.33 -16.10 -9.05
C PRO A 52 -23.99 -16.84 -10.35
N TYR A 53 -23.59 -16.09 -11.38
CA TYR A 53 -23.22 -16.58 -12.70
C TYR A 53 -21.81 -16.10 -13.08
N THR A 54 -20.93 -17.02 -13.46
CA THR A 54 -19.61 -16.66 -14.01
C THR A 54 -19.73 -16.39 -15.50
N ASN A 55 -19.25 -15.24 -15.98
CA ASN A 55 -19.23 -14.93 -17.41
C ASN A 55 -18.37 -15.94 -18.20
N ILE A 56 -18.66 -16.09 -19.47
CA ILE A 56 -17.92 -16.98 -20.37
C ILE A 56 -17.24 -16.21 -21.51
N ASP A 57 -17.55 -14.94 -21.68
CA ASP A 57 -16.94 -14.03 -22.65
C ASP A 57 -16.34 -12.83 -21.92
N THR A 58 -15.16 -12.39 -22.32
CA THR A 58 -14.42 -11.28 -21.72
C THR A 58 -14.10 -10.20 -22.76
N PRO A 59 -13.99 -8.92 -22.41
CA PRO A 59 -14.25 -8.29 -21.09
C PRO A 59 -15.75 -8.04 -20.84
N SER A 60 -16.63 -8.38 -21.76
CA SER A 60 -18.08 -8.24 -21.58
C SER A 60 -18.85 -9.35 -22.23
N GLN A 61 -20.02 -9.64 -21.67
CA GLN A 61 -20.99 -10.64 -22.16
C GLN A 61 -22.38 -10.08 -22.10
N ILE A 62 -23.21 -10.39 -23.12
CA ILE A 62 -24.64 -10.09 -23.10
C ILE A 62 -25.40 -11.30 -22.56
N VAL A 63 -26.25 -11.07 -21.55
CA VAL A 63 -27.26 -12.01 -21.08
C VAL A 63 -28.65 -11.43 -21.33
N TYR A 64 -29.64 -12.30 -21.49
CA TYR A 64 -31.03 -11.93 -21.74
C TYR A 64 -31.86 -12.14 -20.48
N VAL A 65 -32.71 -11.18 -20.19
CA VAL A 65 -33.58 -11.16 -19.03
C VAL A 65 -35.03 -11.32 -19.48
N ARG A 66 -35.73 -12.30 -18.93
CA ARG A 66 -37.15 -12.52 -19.12
C ARG A 66 -37.90 -12.12 -17.85
N ALA A 67 -38.78 -11.13 -18.00
CA ALA A 67 -39.73 -10.75 -16.95
C ALA A 67 -41.12 -11.24 -17.34
N GLU A 68 -41.64 -12.21 -16.57
CA GLU A 68 -42.89 -12.91 -16.91
C GLU A 68 -43.94 -12.77 -15.80
N TYR A 69 -45.16 -12.38 -16.16
CA TYR A 69 -46.31 -12.38 -15.24
C TYR A 69 -46.76 -13.81 -14.90
N THR A 70 -46.74 -14.15 -13.62
CA THR A 70 -47.07 -15.48 -13.12
C THR A 70 -48.53 -15.90 -13.41
N THR A 71 -49.43 -14.90 -13.57
CA THR A 71 -50.83 -15.14 -13.78
C THR A 71 -51.26 -15.35 -15.24
N THR A 72 -50.52 -14.71 -16.16
CA THR A 72 -50.88 -14.69 -17.59
C THR A 72 -49.87 -15.38 -18.49
N GLY A 73 -48.64 -15.59 -17.99
CA GLY A 73 -47.53 -16.07 -18.80
C GLY A 73 -47.03 -15.06 -19.85
N CYS A 74 -47.59 -13.83 -19.85
CA CYS A 74 -47.06 -12.77 -20.73
C CYS A 74 -45.69 -12.32 -20.25
N TYR A 75 -44.76 -12.15 -21.16
CA TYR A 75 -43.37 -11.76 -20.81
C TYR A 75 -42.84 -10.63 -21.67
N ARG A 76 -41.77 -10.01 -21.14
CA ARG A 76 -40.93 -9.08 -21.87
C ARG A 76 -39.48 -9.54 -21.76
N LEU A 77 -38.71 -9.25 -22.81
CA LEU A 77 -37.29 -9.54 -22.86
C LEU A 77 -36.49 -8.21 -22.91
N VAL A 78 -35.40 -8.18 -22.14
CA VAL A 78 -34.38 -7.13 -22.22
C VAL A 78 -33.01 -7.79 -22.22
N SER A 79 -32.00 -7.09 -22.76
CA SER A 79 -30.63 -7.53 -22.65
C SER A 79 -29.95 -6.79 -21.51
N MET A 80 -29.05 -7.48 -20.82
CA MET A 80 -28.17 -6.91 -19.80
C MET A 80 -26.73 -7.26 -20.14
N GLU A 81 -25.87 -6.24 -20.14
CA GLU A 81 -24.45 -6.43 -20.33
C GLU A 81 -23.77 -6.69 -18.98
N LEU A 82 -23.00 -7.75 -18.91
CA LEU A 82 -22.07 -8.07 -17.82
C LEU A 82 -20.70 -7.54 -18.24
N ILE A 83 -20.02 -6.81 -17.38
CA ILE A 83 -18.71 -6.22 -17.66
C ILE A 83 -17.75 -6.60 -16.53
N THR A 84 -16.67 -7.28 -16.91
CA THR A 84 -15.55 -7.58 -16.02
C THR A 84 -14.50 -6.47 -16.16
N ASN A 85 -14.24 -5.73 -15.08
CA ASN A 85 -13.27 -4.65 -15.08
C ASN A 85 -11.97 -5.13 -14.44
N PRO A 86 -10.80 -4.89 -15.07
CA PRO A 86 -9.51 -5.24 -14.46
C PRO A 86 -9.28 -4.41 -13.19
N THR A 87 -8.58 -5.00 -12.24
CA THR A 87 -8.06 -4.29 -11.06
C THR A 87 -6.77 -3.54 -11.42
N PRO A 88 -6.40 -2.48 -10.66
CA PRO A 88 -5.11 -1.83 -10.82
C PRO A 88 -3.96 -2.81 -10.56
N ASP A 89 -2.88 -2.70 -11.31
CA ASP A 89 -1.67 -3.50 -11.12
C ASP A 89 -0.76 -2.82 -10.08
N ILE A 90 -0.45 -3.51 -8.99
CA ILE A 90 0.55 -3.08 -7.99
C ILE A 90 1.68 -4.12 -8.00
N PRO A 91 2.95 -3.70 -8.17
CA PRO A 91 4.07 -4.63 -8.10
C PRO A 91 4.10 -5.39 -6.76
N ILE A 92 4.37 -6.70 -6.83
CA ILE A 92 4.37 -7.59 -5.65
C ILE A 92 5.51 -7.23 -4.69
N ASP A 93 6.66 -6.82 -5.25
CA ASP A 93 7.88 -6.51 -4.50
C ASP A 93 8.16 -5.00 -4.60
N LEU A 94 7.51 -4.21 -3.76
CA LEU A 94 7.85 -2.80 -3.59
C LEU A 94 9.08 -2.69 -2.69
N ASP A 95 10.04 -1.84 -3.09
CA ASP A 95 11.22 -1.59 -2.27
C ASP A 95 10.86 -0.95 -0.92
N ASP A 96 11.57 -1.33 0.13
CA ASP A 96 11.41 -0.76 1.45
C ASP A 96 11.90 0.70 1.51
N LEU A 97 11.34 1.50 2.43
CA LEU A 97 11.87 2.81 2.78
C LEU A 97 12.72 2.69 4.05
N VAL A 98 13.99 3.06 3.93
CA VAL A 98 14.92 3.03 5.06
C VAL A 98 15.32 4.46 5.40
N ALA A 99 15.09 4.87 6.64
CA ALA A 99 15.53 6.13 7.21
C ALA A 99 16.77 5.96 8.09
N CYS A 100 17.32 7.07 8.54
CA CYS A 100 18.50 7.12 9.36
C CYS A 100 18.12 7.72 10.73
N ASP A 101 18.04 6.89 11.75
CA ASP A 101 17.80 7.31 13.13
C ASP A 101 19.08 7.88 13.73
N SER A 102 19.15 9.22 13.81
CA SER A 102 20.34 9.95 14.24
C SER A 102 20.40 10.21 15.74
N ASP A 103 19.27 10.22 16.43
CA ASP A 103 19.18 10.46 17.87
C ASP A 103 18.87 9.19 18.66
N GLN A 104 18.67 8.07 17.95
CA GLN A 104 18.46 6.73 18.48
C GLN A 104 17.23 6.61 19.39
N ASP A 105 16.18 7.39 19.09
CA ASP A 105 14.94 7.32 19.84
C ASP A 105 13.93 6.31 19.27
N GLY A 106 14.23 5.75 18.08
CA GLY A 106 13.40 4.74 17.42
C GLY A 106 12.22 5.31 16.67
N ILE A 107 12.15 6.64 16.50
CA ILE A 107 11.06 7.34 15.84
C ILE A 107 11.60 8.20 14.70
N GLU A 108 11.17 7.91 13.48
CA GLU A 108 11.59 8.63 12.28
C GLU A 108 10.39 9.10 11.44
N VAL A 109 10.60 10.17 10.69
CA VAL A 109 9.62 10.69 9.73
C VAL A 109 9.89 10.11 8.35
N PHE A 110 8.89 9.41 7.81
CA PHE A 110 8.94 8.82 6.48
C PHE A 110 8.05 9.60 5.50
N ASP A 111 8.58 9.87 4.32
CA ASP A 111 7.78 10.31 3.17
C ASP A 111 7.37 9.09 2.36
N LEU A 112 6.18 8.55 2.65
CA LEU A 112 5.64 7.36 1.99
C LEU A 112 5.37 7.60 0.50
N THR A 113 5.20 8.87 0.09
CA THR A 113 4.91 9.24 -1.31
C THR A 113 6.08 8.97 -2.24
N GLN A 114 7.27 8.73 -1.72
CA GLN A 114 8.44 8.31 -2.51
C GLN A 114 8.20 6.98 -3.25
N ARG A 115 7.30 6.13 -2.75
CA ARG A 115 6.91 4.88 -3.41
C ARG A 115 5.76 5.02 -4.41
N ALA A 116 5.15 6.20 -4.53
CA ALA A 116 4.01 6.39 -5.41
C ALA A 116 4.31 6.05 -6.87
N GLY A 117 5.50 6.43 -7.38
CA GLY A 117 5.92 6.11 -8.74
C GLY A 117 6.03 4.60 -9.00
N ASP A 118 6.59 3.87 -8.05
CA ASP A 118 6.74 2.42 -8.13
C ASP A 118 5.37 1.72 -8.07
N ILE A 119 4.46 2.23 -7.21
CA ILE A 119 3.10 1.70 -7.06
C ILE A 119 2.27 1.92 -8.33
N TYR A 120 2.34 3.10 -8.95
CA TYR A 120 1.65 3.36 -10.21
C TYR A 120 2.25 2.55 -11.37
N GLY A 121 3.55 2.25 -11.34
CA GLY A 121 4.23 1.57 -12.42
C GLY A 121 4.05 2.30 -13.77
N SER A 122 3.42 1.62 -14.76
CA SER A 122 3.11 2.19 -16.06
C SER A 122 1.74 2.87 -16.15
N GLN A 123 0.94 2.84 -15.08
CA GLN A 123 -0.42 3.39 -15.03
C GLN A 123 -0.38 4.91 -14.90
N ASP A 124 -1.30 5.63 -15.57
CA ASP A 124 -1.38 7.09 -15.47
C ASP A 124 -1.93 7.50 -14.08
N PRO A 125 -1.16 8.22 -13.24
CA PRO A 125 -1.61 8.63 -11.91
C PRO A 125 -2.91 9.46 -11.90
N LEU A 126 -3.32 10.04 -13.05
CA LEU A 126 -4.56 10.80 -13.15
C LEU A 126 -5.81 9.90 -13.14
N ASP A 127 -5.65 8.64 -13.54
CA ASP A 127 -6.75 7.67 -13.62
C ASP A 127 -6.95 6.92 -12.30
N TYR A 128 -6.06 7.11 -11.33
CA TYR A 128 -6.05 6.33 -10.08
C TYR A 128 -5.97 7.22 -8.85
N SER A 129 -6.50 6.72 -7.75
CA SER A 129 -6.36 7.30 -6.41
C SER A 129 -5.57 6.37 -5.52
N LEU A 130 -4.45 6.88 -4.96
CA LEU A 130 -3.57 6.15 -4.06
C LEU A 130 -3.76 6.61 -2.62
N SER A 131 -3.87 5.66 -1.69
CA SER A 131 -3.96 5.92 -0.25
C SER A 131 -3.13 4.91 0.54
N TYR A 132 -2.70 5.32 1.74
CA TYR A 132 -1.78 4.59 2.60
C TYR A 132 -2.43 4.28 3.94
N TYR A 133 -2.09 3.13 4.53
CA TYR A 133 -2.72 2.62 5.76
C TYR A 133 -1.69 1.89 6.62
N THR A 134 -1.99 1.79 7.91
CA THR A 134 -1.16 1.05 8.88
C THR A 134 -1.61 -0.40 9.07
N SER A 135 -2.74 -0.80 8.47
CA SER A 135 -3.23 -2.18 8.49
C SER A 135 -3.89 -2.57 7.17
N GLN A 136 -3.84 -3.86 6.83
CA GLN A 136 -4.56 -4.40 5.67
C GLN A 136 -6.07 -4.20 5.79
N GLY A 137 -6.63 -4.46 6.97
CA GLY A 137 -8.08 -4.31 7.16
C GLY A 137 -8.58 -2.89 6.94
N ASP A 138 -7.80 -1.87 7.28
CA ASP A 138 -8.13 -0.48 6.98
C ASP A 138 -8.02 -0.19 5.48
N ALA A 139 -7.02 -0.77 4.80
CA ALA A 139 -6.87 -0.65 3.36
C ALA A 139 -8.02 -1.35 2.61
N ASP A 140 -8.45 -2.54 3.05
CA ASP A 140 -9.58 -3.28 2.48
C ASP A 140 -10.88 -2.48 2.58
N LEU A 141 -11.12 -1.86 3.73
CA LEU A 141 -12.34 -1.11 4.02
C LEU A 141 -12.26 0.37 3.63
N ALA A 142 -11.11 0.85 3.16
CA ALA A 142 -10.84 2.26 2.90
C ALA A 142 -11.12 3.16 4.11
N THR A 143 -10.76 2.70 5.31
CA THR A 143 -10.96 3.41 6.57
C THR A 143 -9.61 3.80 7.19
N ASN A 144 -9.58 4.86 8.01
CA ASN A 144 -8.37 5.28 8.73
C ASN A 144 -7.12 5.50 7.85
N ALA A 145 -7.30 6.01 6.64
CA ALA A 145 -6.18 6.34 5.77
C ALA A 145 -5.21 7.33 6.46
N ILE A 146 -3.92 7.15 6.23
CA ILE A 146 -2.86 8.04 6.73
C ILE A 146 -3.09 9.43 6.13
N ALA A 147 -3.40 10.41 6.98
CA ALA A 147 -3.79 11.75 6.55
C ALA A 147 -2.64 12.56 5.94
N ASN A 148 -1.40 12.31 6.36
CA ASN A 148 -0.21 12.97 5.84
C ASN A 148 0.87 11.96 5.49
N PRO A 149 0.78 11.30 4.33
CA PRO A 149 1.76 10.30 3.91
C PRO A 149 3.14 10.89 3.60
N ALA A 150 3.25 12.19 3.30
CA ALA A 150 4.53 12.83 3.05
C ALA A 150 5.35 13.11 4.34
N ALA A 151 4.74 12.93 5.51
CA ALA A 151 5.42 13.09 6.80
C ALA A 151 4.77 12.15 7.83
N PHE A 152 4.95 10.87 7.64
CA PHE A 152 4.42 9.82 8.52
C PHE A 152 5.46 9.46 9.59
N LEU A 153 5.06 9.52 10.85
CA LEU A 153 5.86 9.03 11.99
C LEU A 153 5.62 7.53 12.17
N ASN A 154 6.69 6.73 12.17
CA ASN A 154 6.57 5.31 12.48
C ASN A 154 6.10 5.08 13.92
N THR A 155 5.45 3.96 14.16
CA THR A 155 5.03 3.51 15.50
C THR A 155 5.77 2.24 15.94
N SER A 156 6.50 1.63 15.03
CA SER A 156 7.39 0.49 15.24
C SER A 156 8.45 0.45 14.13
N SER A 157 9.50 -0.33 14.31
CA SER A 157 10.50 -0.61 13.28
C SER A 157 10.88 -2.09 13.37
N PRO A 158 10.81 -2.85 12.28
CA PRO A 158 10.17 -2.47 11.00
C PRO A 158 8.65 -2.28 11.14
N GLN A 159 8.05 -1.50 10.22
CA GLN A 159 6.60 -1.31 10.15
C GLN A 159 6.09 -1.52 8.72
N THR A 160 5.06 -2.33 8.55
CA THR A 160 4.41 -2.51 7.25
C THR A 160 3.45 -1.37 6.99
N ILE A 161 3.56 -0.79 5.80
CA ILE A 161 2.62 0.20 5.26
C ILE A 161 1.83 -0.47 4.14
N TRP A 162 0.51 -0.41 4.25
CA TRP A 162 -0.40 -0.91 3.24
C TRP A 162 -0.81 0.22 2.30
N VAL A 163 -0.94 -0.11 1.02
CA VAL A 163 -1.38 0.83 -0.01
C VAL A 163 -2.62 0.30 -0.70
N ARG A 164 -3.51 1.21 -1.04
CA ARG A 164 -4.71 0.93 -1.84
C ARG A 164 -4.69 1.82 -3.06
N LEU A 165 -4.68 1.20 -4.23
CA LEU A 165 -4.76 1.86 -5.54
C LEU A 165 -6.15 1.61 -6.13
N VAL A 166 -6.88 2.66 -6.43
CA VAL A 166 -8.26 2.60 -6.93
C VAL A 166 -8.33 3.21 -8.32
N ASN A 167 -8.90 2.51 -9.28
CA ASN A 167 -9.24 3.08 -10.57
C ASN A 167 -10.46 4.01 -10.43
N ASN A 168 -10.30 5.29 -10.77
CA ASN A 168 -11.32 6.32 -10.57
C ASN A 168 -12.59 6.13 -11.42
N LEU A 169 -12.49 5.40 -12.53
CA LEU A 169 -13.61 5.16 -13.45
C LEU A 169 -14.41 3.92 -13.06
N THR A 170 -13.71 2.82 -12.70
CA THR A 170 -14.35 1.53 -12.44
C THR A 170 -14.61 1.29 -10.97
N THR A 171 -13.90 2.00 -10.08
CA THR A 171 -13.84 1.81 -8.62
C THR A 171 -13.18 0.50 -8.18
N CYS A 172 -12.68 -0.29 -9.11
CA CYS A 172 -11.87 -1.47 -8.82
C CYS A 172 -10.55 -1.06 -8.17
N PHE A 173 -10.07 -1.88 -7.24
CA PHE A 173 -8.87 -1.55 -6.48
C PHE A 173 -7.99 -2.76 -6.26
N SER A 174 -6.72 -2.48 -6.01
CA SER A 174 -5.76 -3.46 -5.52
C SER A 174 -5.09 -2.97 -4.24
N ILE A 175 -4.57 -3.92 -3.47
CA ILE A 175 -3.85 -3.65 -2.23
C ILE A 175 -2.45 -4.25 -2.35
N GLY A 176 -1.45 -3.44 -2.01
CA GLY A 176 -0.06 -3.85 -1.87
C GLY A 176 0.49 -3.42 -0.52
N ASN A 177 1.76 -3.70 -0.29
CA ASN A 177 2.46 -3.23 0.90
C ASN A 177 3.95 -3.07 0.65
N PHE A 178 4.61 -2.29 1.50
CA PHE A 178 6.05 -2.17 1.63
C PHE A 178 6.41 -1.96 3.11
N VAL A 179 7.68 -2.07 3.45
CA VAL A 179 8.14 -1.89 4.82
C VAL A 179 8.84 -0.54 4.94
N ILE A 180 8.62 0.14 6.04
CA ILE A 180 9.46 1.22 6.51
C ILE A 180 10.31 0.73 7.66
N ASP A 181 11.61 1.05 7.64
CA ASP A 181 12.57 0.67 8.66
C ASP A 181 13.60 1.77 8.84
N PHE A 182 14.35 1.72 9.91
CA PHE A 182 15.47 2.63 10.10
C PHE A 182 16.76 1.88 10.44
N ILE A 183 17.87 2.49 10.11
CA ILE A 183 19.20 2.07 10.55
C ILE A 183 19.75 3.12 11.50
N PHE A 184 20.52 2.70 12.49
CA PHE A 184 21.26 3.65 13.30
C PHE A 184 22.33 4.32 12.46
N CYS A 185 22.28 5.65 12.39
CA CYS A 185 23.30 6.39 11.72
C CYS A 185 24.61 6.28 12.51
N PRO A 186 25.74 6.05 11.83
CA PRO A 186 27.01 6.30 12.51
C PRO A 186 27.03 7.76 12.93
N LEU A 187 27.28 8.00 14.20
CA LEU A 187 27.61 9.36 14.66
C LEU A 187 28.69 9.91 13.73
N PRO A 188 28.59 11.16 13.25
CA PRO A 188 29.65 11.72 12.43
C PRO A 188 30.96 11.53 13.17
N ASP A 189 31.96 10.94 12.49
CA ASP A 189 33.29 10.76 13.03
C ASP A 189 33.73 12.06 13.70
N ALA A 190 33.80 12.05 15.02
CA ALA A 190 34.27 13.22 15.75
C ALA A 190 35.76 13.36 15.43
N THR A 191 36.07 14.22 14.48
CA THR A 191 37.47 14.57 14.18
C THR A 191 37.98 15.37 15.36
N ILE A 192 38.72 14.70 16.25
CA ILE A 192 39.43 15.38 17.34
C ILE A 192 40.61 16.12 16.73
N VAL A 193 40.46 17.41 16.52
CA VAL A 193 41.56 18.27 16.16
C VAL A 193 42.33 18.62 17.44
N ILE A 194 43.44 17.94 17.70
CA ILE A 194 44.36 18.30 18.79
C ILE A 194 45.16 19.49 18.31
N SER A 195 44.73 20.71 18.64
CA SER A 195 45.51 21.92 18.40
C SER A 195 46.30 22.27 19.67
N ASN A 196 47.61 22.42 19.51
CA ASN A 196 48.61 22.79 20.53
C ASN A 196 48.91 21.70 21.58
N ILE A 197 49.68 20.70 21.14
CA ILE A 197 50.47 19.91 22.07
C ILE A 197 51.67 20.78 22.43
N GLY A 198 51.65 21.38 23.62
CA GLY A 198 52.86 21.97 24.19
C GLY A 198 53.83 20.84 24.50
N VAL A 199 55.03 20.87 23.87
CA VAL A 199 56.08 19.96 24.25
C VAL A 199 56.74 20.51 25.50
N PHE A 200 56.47 19.89 26.65
CA PHE A 200 57.19 20.16 27.88
C PHE A 200 58.29 19.13 28.03
N CYS A 201 59.54 19.59 27.93
CA CYS A 201 60.68 18.76 28.32
C CYS A 201 60.87 18.89 29.82
N SER A 202 60.53 17.85 30.58
CA SER A 202 61.00 17.68 31.96
C SER A 202 61.70 16.34 32.11
N ASP A 203 62.75 16.37 32.90
CA ASP A 203 63.78 15.35 33.01
C ASP A 203 63.35 14.06 33.70
N SER A 204 62.30 13.42 33.40
CA SER A 204 62.10 12.01 33.79
C SER A 204 60.68 11.44 33.76
N ASN A 205 59.64 12.21 33.52
CA ASN A 205 58.27 11.65 33.29
C ASN A 205 57.53 12.51 32.26
N LEU A 206 57.13 11.86 31.17
CA LEU A 206 56.30 12.50 30.17
C LEU A 206 54.81 12.34 30.65
N ASP A 207 54.37 13.27 31.47
CA ASP A 207 52.93 13.41 31.73
C ASP A 207 52.31 14.24 30.61
N ILE A 208 51.59 13.57 29.73
CA ILE A 208 50.83 14.26 28.67
C ILE A 208 49.44 14.47 29.21
N GLU A 209 49.15 15.69 29.68
CA GLU A 209 47.81 16.09 30.04
C GLU A 209 47.16 16.70 28.75
N TYR A 210 46.12 16.05 28.27
CA TYR A 210 45.33 16.61 27.16
C TYR A 210 43.89 16.78 27.56
N THR A 211 43.36 17.91 27.16
CA THR A 211 41.94 18.21 27.33
C THR A 211 41.21 17.91 26.02
N VAL A 212 40.29 16.96 26.06
CA VAL A 212 39.43 16.68 24.91
C VAL A 212 38.32 17.70 24.85
N PHE A 213 38.30 18.52 23.83
CA PHE A 213 37.18 19.41 23.56
C PHE A 213 36.30 18.78 22.51
N ASN A 214 35.02 18.59 22.82
CA ASN A 214 34.03 18.21 21.85
C ASN A 214 33.68 19.44 20.99
N LEU A 215 34.17 19.46 19.75
CA LEU A 215 34.06 20.64 18.90
C LEU A 215 32.76 20.71 18.10
N ASN A 216 31.91 19.69 18.06
CA ASN A 216 30.71 19.71 17.20
C ASN A 216 29.49 18.94 17.74
N SER A 217 29.41 18.54 18.98
CA SER A 217 28.18 18.00 19.51
C SER A 217 27.42 19.07 20.30
N THR A 218 26.19 19.34 19.91
CA THR A 218 25.27 20.21 20.66
C THR A 218 24.60 19.49 21.85
N GLY A 219 25.06 18.29 22.20
CA GLY A 219 24.54 17.47 23.32
C GLY A 219 25.63 16.74 24.07
N PRO A 220 25.37 16.32 25.32
CA PRO A 220 26.33 15.53 26.10
C PRO A 220 26.50 14.14 25.48
N LEU A 221 27.75 13.64 25.43
CA LEU A 221 28.03 12.25 25.06
C LEU A 221 27.23 11.31 25.99
N PRO A 222 26.67 10.19 25.49
CA PRO A 222 26.02 9.20 26.34
C PRO A 222 26.97 8.73 27.45
N ALA A 223 26.48 8.68 28.68
CA ALA A 223 27.25 8.13 29.79
C ALA A 223 27.63 6.68 29.46
N ASN A 224 28.92 6.35 29.54
CA ASN A 224 29.54 5.04 29.28
C ASN A 224 29.92 4.73 27.82
N THR A 225 30.17 5.72 26.97
CA THR A 225 30.85 5.45 25.70
C THR A 225 32.33 5.16 25.98
N PRO A 226 32.87 3.93 25.73
CA PRO A 226 34.28 3.67 25.94
C PRO A 226 35.07 4.48 24.92
N THR A 227 35.92 5.37 25.40
CA THR A 227 36.75 6.21 24.55
C THR A 227 38.18 5.67 24.62
N ALA A 228 38.68 5.21 23.47
CA ALA A 228 40.06 4.76 23.34
C ALA A 228 40.91 5.79 22.60
N PHE A 229 42.04 6.18 23.13
CA PHE A 229 42.95 7.15 22.57
C PHE A 229 44.20 6.47 22.01
N TYR A 230 44.56 6.82 20.78
CA TYR A 230 45.73 6.27 20.07
C TYR A 230 46.67 7.37 19.67
N ALA A 231 47.98 7.15 19.86
CA ALA A 231 49.02 7.97 19.29
C ALA A 231 49.92 7.08 18.43
N ASN A 232 50.13 7.44 17.16
CA ASN A 232 50.89 6.66 16.18
C ASN A 232 50.48 5.19 16.08
N GLY A 233 49.15 4.90 16.22
CA GLY A 233 48.59 3.54 16.20
C GLY A 233 48.77 2.74 17.50
N ILE A 234 49.25 3.36 18.57
CA ILE A 234 49.44 2.74 19.89
C ILE A 234 48.31 3.27 20.82
N LEU A 235 47.61 2.37 21.51
CA LEU A 235 46.59 2.75 22.49
C LEU A 235 47.31 3.45 23.66
N ILE A 236 46.96 4.70 23.96
CA ILE A 236 47.60 5.52 25.00
C ILE A 236 46.67 5.79 26.19
N GLY A 237 45.40 5.53 26.06
CA GLY A 237 44.44 5.68 27.16
C GLY A 237 43.05 5.12 26.83
N GLN A 238 42.32 4.79 27.88
CA GLN A 238 40.94 4.31 27.79
C GLN A 238 40.18 4.86 29.01
N SER A 239 39.01 5.45 28.86
CA SER A 239 38.13 5.91 29.94
C SER A 239 36.88 5.08 30.01
#